data_e7ee0a3bca2b6fe91c393106ce1adc59
#
_entry.id   e7ee0a3bca2b6fe91c393106ce1adc59
#
_cell.length_a   1.000
_cell.length_b   1.000
_cell.length_c   1.000
_cell.angle_alpha   90.00
_cell.angle_beta   90.00
_cell.angle_gamma   90.00
#
_symmetry.space_group_name_H-M   'P 1'
#
loop_
_entity.id
_entity.type
_entity.pdbx_description
1 polymer ?
#
loop_
_entity_poly.entity_id
_entity_poly.type
_entity_poly.pdbx_seq_one_letter_code
_entity_poly.pdbx_strand_id
1 'polypeptide(L)'
;MRYGAMFGPNITFLGIPECDYSDSKSYQDADVVIIGAPFDGGTSYRSGARLGPSAIRATDYLPHDGSRPHLATRMDALKDIVVKDAGDVEMYSGDVTKSCDALEKVVEKIAKDKKIPFILGGDHTVTWPNATGVAKAIGWGKIAVLHFDAHADTGDIAFGSLVGHGQPMRRLIESGAVKGNKFFQIGLRGYWPPEDILKWMAKQEMRSYEMSEIVARGFDVVLDEVIKESIKEVDGIFLSVDIDVVDPGSAPGTGTPEPGGLTSRQLLDAVRKISIELPVVGMDVVEVAPAYDHAEITALLANRVVLEALSGIALRKKNLQSGQVFNYSQSLLKDR
;
A
#
# COMPACT_ATOMS: atom_id res chain seq x y z
N MET A 1 -9.67 -26.53 -0.18
CA MET A 1 -8.30 -26.18 -0.61
C MET A 1 -8.40 -24.81 -1.23
N ARG A 2 -7.77 -23.79 -0.65
CA ARG A 2 -7.78 -22.44 -1.23
C ARG A 2 -6.75 -22.39 -2.34
N TYR A 3 -7.13 -21.95 -3.51
CA TYR A 3 -6.22 -21.85 -4.67
C TYR A 3 -5.09 -20.82 -4.45
N GLY A 4 -5.24 -19.87 -3.52
CA GLY A 4 -4.22 -18.86 -3.18
C GLY A 4 -2.87 -19.44 -2.78
N ALA A 5 -2.85 -20.58 -2.11
CA ALA A 5 -1.60 -21.28 -1.73
C ALA A 5 -0.79 -21.85 -2.91
N MET A 6 -1.26 -21.69 -4.15
CA MET A 6 -0.57 -22.22 -5.33
C MET A 6 0.72 -21.47 -5.66
N PHE A 7 0.86 -20.22 -5.25
CA PHE A 7 1.96 -19.34 -5.68
C PHE A 7 3.01 -19.06 -4.60
N GLY A 8 2.88 -19.63 -3.41
CA GLY A 8 3.84 -19.39 -2.36
C GLY A 8 3.85 -20.42 -1.24
N PRO A 9 4.87 -20.34 -0.38
CA PRO A 9 4.91 -21.14 0.83
C PRO A 9 3.72 -20.78 1.73
N ASN A 10 3.22 -21.76 2.48
CA ASN A 10 2.14 -21.54 3.46
C ASN A 10 2.72 -20.89 4.73
N ILE A 11 3.11 -19.62 4.60
CA ILE A 11 3.66 -18.79 5.67
C ILE A 11 2.84 -17.52 5.81
N THR A 12 2.75 -17.00 7.03
CA THR A 12 2.13 -15.71 7.32
C THR A 12 3.17 -14.60 7.35
N PHE A 13 2.70 -13.36 7.16
CA PHE A 13 3.55 -12.18 7.30
C PHE A 13 4.17 -12.14 8.71
N LEU A 14 5.50 -12.18 8.80
CA LEU A 14 6.27 -12.14 10.05
C LEU A 14 5.84 -13.18 11.11
N GLY A 15 5.21 -14.28 10.69
CA GLY A 15 4.75 -15.33 11.62
C GLY A 15 3.52 -14.95 12.47
N ILE A 16 2.77 -13.93 12.11
CA ILE A 16 1.54 -13.54 12.80
C ILE A 16 0.44 -14.61 12.67
N PRO A 17 -0.57 -14.63 13.56
CA PRO A 17 -1.62 -15.63 13.51
C PRO A 17 -2.43 -15.60 12.21
N GLU A 18 -2.76 -16.78 11.70
CA GLU A 18 -3.67 -16.95 10.56
C GLU A 18 -5.12 -16.62 10.94
N CYS A 19 -5.90 -16.18 9.94
CA CYS A 19 -7.34 -16.07 10.04
C CYS A 19 -8.03 -16.47 8.74
N ASP A 20 -9.35 -16.58 8.76
CA ASP A 20 -10.18 -16.87 7.61
C ASP A 20 -11.01 -15.65 7.24
N TYR A 21 -10.73 -14.98 6.09
CA TYR A 21 -11.51 -13.83 5.65
C TYR A 21 -12.99 -14.16 5.39
N SER A 22 -13.36 -15.43 5.25
CA SER A 22 -14.77 -15.85 5.12
C SER A 22 -15.51 -15.90 6.47
N ASP A 23 -14.79 -16.05 7.58
CA ASP A 23 -15.33 -16.11 8.93
C ASP A 23 -14.88 -14.89 9.77
N SER A 24 -15.81 -13.93 9.96
CA SER A 24 -15.53 -12.71 10.74
C SER A 24 -15.14 -12.98 12.20
N LYS A 25 -15.50 -14.14 12.76
CA LYS A 25 -15.12 -14.51 14.14
C LYS A 25 -13.62 -14.80 14.24
N SER A 26 -12.99 -15.28 13.15
CA SER A 26 -11.56 -15.64 13.13
C SER A 26 -10.65 -14.41 13.28
N TYR A 27 -11.14 -13.21 12.94
CA TYR A 27 -10.39 -11.94 13.02
C TYR A 27 -11.14 -10.83 13.81
N GLN A 28 -12.13 -11.21 14.62
CA GLN A 28 -12.94 -10.22 15.36
C GLN A 28 -12.13 -9.32 16.30
N ASP A 29 -11.01 -9.82 16.82
CA ASP A 29 -10.07 -9.11 17.69
C ASP A 29 -8.98 -8.34 16.94
N ALA A 30 -8.85 -8.52 15.62
CA ALA A 30 -7.83 -7.86 14.84
C ALA A 30 -8.08 -6.35 14.73
N ASP A 31 -6.99 -5.57 14.66
CA ASP A 31 -6.99 -4.18 14.21
C ASP A 31 -6.76 -4.13 12.68
N VAL A 32 -5.84 -4.96 12.20
CA VAL A 32 -5.43 -5.05 10.79
C VAL A 32 -5.52 -6.50 10.31
N VAL A 33 -6.01 -6.69 9.10
CA VAL A 33 -6.02 -7.99 8.41
C VAL A 33 -5.18 -7.89 7.15
N ILE A 34 -4.11 -8.67 7.09
CA ILE A 34 -3.24 -8.77 5.92
C ILE A 34 -3.81 -9.81 4.95
N ILE A 35 -3.80 -9.49 3.66
CA ILE A 35 -4.36 -10.34 2.61
C ILE A 35 -3.45 -10.26 1.39
N GLY A 36 -3.13 -11.38 0.78
CA GLY A 36 -2.43 -11.42 -0.50
C GLY A 36 -3.38 -11.33 -1.68
N ALA A 37 -2.99 -10.60 -2.71
CA ALA A 37 -3.68 -10.50 -3.99
C ALA A 37 -2.73 -10.91 -5.13
N PRO A 38 -2.48 -12.23 -5.33
CA PRO A 38 -1.49 -12.74 -6.27
C PRO A 38 -1.97 -12.63 -7.73
N PHE A 39 -2.01 -11.42 -8.25
CA PHE A 39 -2.50 -11.09 -9.59
C PHE A 39 -1.47 -10.25 -10.37
N ASP A 40 -1.26 -10.54 -11.66
CA ASP A 40 -0.46 -9.73 -12.58
C ASP A 40 -0.98 -9.80 -14.02
N GLY A 41 -2.28 -10.06 -14.16
CA GLY A 41 -2.95 -10.12 -15.46
C GLY A 41 -3.12 -8.75 -16.13
N GLY A 42 -2.83 -7.65 -15.42
CA GLY A 42 -2.89 -6.30 -15.93
C GLY A 42 -1.53 -5.71 -16.33
N THR A 43 -0.44 -6.44 -16.13
CA THR A 43 0.93 -5.97 -16.35
C THR A 43 1.22 -5.75 -17.83
N SER A 44 1.78 -4.60 -18.18
CA SER A 44 2.09 -4.19 -19.57
C SER A 44 3.48 -4.58 -20.04
N TYR A 45 4.46 -4.79 -19.14
CA TYR A 45 5.86 -5.04 -19.52
C TYR A 45 6.41 -6.31 -18.85
N ARG A 46 6.92 -6.23 -17.62
CA ARG A 46 7.54 -7.36 -16.91
C ARG A 46 6.54 -7.99 -15.94
N SER A 47 5.96 -9.12 -16.28
CA SER A 47 5.07 -9.86 -15.38
C SER A 47 5.84 -10.56 -14.26
N GLY A 48 5.15 -10.95 -13.19
CA GLY A 48 5.73 -11.64 -12.04
C GLY A 48 5.27 -11.09 -10.69
N ALA A 49 4.53 -9.97 -10.67
CA ALA A 49 4.02 -9.37 -9.45
C ALA A 49 3.03 -10.29 -8.71
N ARG A 50 2.42 -11.29 -9.36
CA ARG A 50 1.62 -12.33 -8.69
C ARG A 50 2.38 -13.10 -7.62
N LEU A 51 3.71 -13.11 -7.67
CA LEU A 51 4.58 -13.72 -6.67
C LEU A 51 4.97 -12.74 -5.54
N GLY A 52 4.59 -11.48 -5.66
CA GLY A 52 4.87 -10.43 -4.67
C GLY A 52 4.38 -10.77 -3.27
N PRO A 53 3.11 -11.20 -3.07
CA PRO A 53 2.61 -11.53 -1.73
C PRO A 53 3.44 -12.59 -1.02
N SER A 54 3.85 -13.63 -1.74
CA SER A 54 4.70 -14.70 -1.20
C SER A 54 6.10 -14.20 -0.86
N ALA A 55 6.71 -13.41 -1.74
CA ALA A 55 8.05 -12.86 -1.52
C ALA A 55 8.07 -11.93 -0.30
N ILE A 56 7.09 -11.03 -0.18
CA ILE A 56 6.96 -10.10 0.95
C ILE A 56 6.82 -10.86 2.28
N ARG A 57 6.06 -11.96 2.31
CA ARG A 57 5.91 -12.80 3.50
C ARG A 57 7.18 -13.58 3.83
N ALA A 58 7.90 -14.07 2.81
CA ALA A 58 9.10 -14.90 2.98
C ALA A 58 10.35 -14.11 3.37
N THR A 59 10.35 -12.80 3.12
CA THR A 59 11.54 -11.96 3.26
C THR A 59 11.59 -11.32 4.64
N ASP A 60 12.07 -12.07 5.63
CA ASP A 60 12.42 -11.53 6.94
C ASP A 60 13.53 -12.34 7.58
N TYR A 61 14.46 -11.64 8.24
CA TYR A 61 15.60 -12.24 8.92
C TYR A 61 15.56 -12.09 10.44
N LEU A 62 14.52 -11.43 10.98
CA LEU A 62 14.34 -11.21 12.41
C LEU A 62 12.95 -11.71 12.84
N PRO A 63 12.85 -12.55 13.86
CA PRO A 63 11.57 -12.92 14.42
C PRO A 63 10.91 -11.69 15.06
N HIS A 64 9.63 -11.47 14.78
CA HIS A 64 8.81 -10.44 15.39
C HIS A 64 7.95 -11.06 16.49
N ASP A 65 8.53 -11.18 17.65
CA ASP A 65 7.96 -11.84 18.84
C ASP A 65 7.43 -10.86 19.91
N GLY A 66 7.27 -9.59 19.55
CA GLY A 66 6.84 -8.54 20.46
C GLY A 66 7.95 -8.04 21.39
N SER A 67 9.21 -8.35 21.09
CA SER A 67 10.38 -7.92 21.87
C SER A 67 11.34 -7.00 21.11
N ARG A 68 10.95 -6.54 19.91
CA ARG A 68 11.81 -5.77 18.99
C ARG A 68 11.18 -4.44 18.61
N PRO A 69 11.29 -3.43 19.48
CA PRO A 69 10.72 -2.13 19.19
C PRO A 69 11.42 -1.46 18.00
N HIS A 70 10.64 -0.78 17.18
CA HIS A 70 11.16 0.09 16.15
C HIS A 70 12.09 1.16 16.75
N LEU A 71 13.30 1.30 16.21
CA LEU A 71 14.34 2.16 16.82
C LEU A 71 13.96 3.65 16.89
N ALA A 72 13.15 4.16 15.93
CA ALA A 72 12.73 5.56 15.96
C ALA A 72 11.53 5.81 16.91
N THR A 73 10.65 4.84 17.10
CA THR A 73 9.38 5.03 17.82
C THR A 73 9.31 4.34 19.17
N ARG A 74 10.22 3.41 19.45
CA ARG A 74 10.23 2.54 20.65
C ARG A 74 8.98 1.67 20.80
N MET A 75 8.21 1.49 19.71
CA MET A 75 7.01 0.68 19.66
C MET A 75 7.28 -0.62 18.89
N ASP A 76 6.79 -1.71 19.40
CA ASP A 76 6.66 -2.95 18.65
C ASP A 76 5.21 -3.09 18.19
N ALA A 77 4.96 -2.90 16.89
CA ALA A 77 3.60 -2.89 16.34
C ALA A 77 2.86 -4.20 16.64
N LEU A 78 3.53 -5.35 16.48
CA LEU A 78 2.89 -6.66 16.65
C LEU A 78 2.58 -7.00 18.12
N LYS A 79 3.10 -6.24 19.07
CA LYS A 79 2.71 -6.31 20.48
C LYS A 79 1.59 -5.33 20.82
N ASP A 80 1.56 -4.18 20.15
CA ASP A 80 0.70 -3.05 20.51
C ASP A 80 -0.63 -3.02 19.76
N ILE A 81 -0.70 -3.71 18.60
CA ILE A 81 -1.94 -3.94 17.82
C ILE A 81 -2.07 -5.41 17.44
N VAL A 82 -3.30 -5.85 17.22
CA VAL A 82 -3.56 -7.22 16.76
C VAL A 82 -3.59 -7.26 15.24
N VAL A 83 -2.66 -7.99 14.66
CA VAL A 83 -2.56 -8.20 13.21
C VAL A 83 -2.74 -9.67 12.89
N LYS A 84 -3.55 -9.98 11.88
CA LYS A 84 -3.77 -11.35 11.40
C LYS A 84 -3.58 -11.44 9.90
N ASP A 85 -3.13 -12.59 9.42
CA ASP A 85 -2.93 -12.86 7.99
C ASP A 85 -4.01 -13.81 7.49
N ALA A 86 -4.79 -13.38 6.53
CA ALA A 86 -5.88 -14.16 5.95
C ALA A 86 -5.46 -15.03 4.75
N GLY A 87 -4.16 -15.10 4.47
CA GLY A 87 -3.65 -15.76 3.26
C GLY A 87 -3.98 -14.96 2.01
N ASP A 88 -4.12 -15.63 0.88
CA ASP A 88 -4.35 -15.00 -0.41
C ASP A 88 -5.81 -15.12 -0.85
N VAL A 89 -6.32 -14.09 -1.52
CA VAL A 89 -7.61 -14.14 -2.20
C VAL A 89 -7.49 -15.01 -3.46
N GLU A 90 -8.55 -15.76 -3.76
CA GLU A 90 -8.62 -16.56 -4.98
C GLU A 90 -8.64 -15.65 -6.21
N MET A 91 -7.64 -15.81 -7.08
CA MET A 91 -7.53 -15.10 -8.34
C MET A 91 -7.84 -16.03 -9.53
N TYR A 92 -8.53 -15.50 -10.52
CA TYR A 92 -9.02 -16.27 -11.67
C TYR A 92 -8.10 -16.01 -12.87
N SER A 93 -7.34 -17.02 -13.27
CA SER A 93 -6.41 -16.92 -14.39
C SER A 93 -7.13 -16.51 -15.68
N GLY A 94 -6.65 -15.44 -16.31
CA GLY A 94 -7.22 -14.91 -17.55
C GLY A 94 -8.52 -14.10 -17.39
N ASP A 95 -9.06 -13.98 -16.17
CA ASP A 95 -10.28 -13.21 -15.91
C ASP A 95 -10.02 -12.10 -14.88
N VAL A 96 -9.65 -10.93 -15.41
CA VAL A 96 -9.35 -9.74 -14.62
C VAL A 96 -10.58 -9.29 -13.81
N THR A 97 -11.74 -9.22 -14.44
CA THR A 97 -12.96 -8.72 -13.81
C THR A 97 -13.36 -9.61 -12.63
N LYS A 98 -13.35 -10.92 -12.84
CA LYS A 98 -13.70 -11.87 -11.79
C LYS A 98 -12.70 -11.86 -10.63
N SER A 99 -11.42 -11.66 -10.91
CA SER A 99 -10.37 -11.50 -9.90
C SER A 99 -10.57 -10.22 -9.08
N CYS A 100 -10.84 -9.09 -9.74
CA CYS A 100 -11.18 -7.82 -9.09
C CYS A 100 -12.44 -7.94 -8.22
N ASP A 101 -13.51 -8.56 -8.73
CA ASP A 101 -14.76 -8.78 -7.98
C ASP A 101 -14.55 -9.62 -6.72
N ALA A 102 -13.69 -10.64 -6.80
CA ALA A 102 -13.36 -11.48 -5.64
C ALA A 102 -12.60 -10.70 -4.57
N LEU A 103 -11.59 -9.94 -4.95
CA LEU A 103 -10.82 -9.09 -4.03
C LEU A 103 -11.70 -8.01 -3.40
N GLU A 104 -12.50 -7.30 -4.19
CA GLU A 104 -13.37 -6.24 -3.70
C GLU A 104 -14.33 -6.75 -2.60
N LYS A 105 -14.96 -7.92 -2.81
CA LYS A 105 -15.87 -8.52 -1.83
C LYS A 105 -15.19 -8.87 -0.52
N VAL A 106 -13.96 -9.38 -0.58
CA VAL A 106 -13.18 -9.71 0.62
C VAL A 106 -12.81 -8.45 1.39
N VAL A 107 -12.32 -7.42 0.67
CA VAL A 107 -11.93 -6.14 1.27
C VAL A 107 -13.13 -5.41 1.86
N GLU A 108 -14.24 -5.33 1.11
CA GLU A 108 -15.50 -4.73 1.58
C GLU A 108 -15.98 -5.38 2.89
N LYS A 109 -15.94 -6.72 2.96
CA LYS A 109 -16.35 -7.46 4.16
C LYS A 109 -15.48 -7.09 5.36
N ILE A 110 -14.16 -7.12 5.21
CA ILE A 110 -13.21 -6.82 6.29
C ILE A 110 -13.35 -5.37 6.75
N ALA A 111 -13.49 -4.42 5.81
CA ALA A 111 -13.68 -3.02 6.14
C ALA A 111 -15.04 -2.77 6.81
N LYS A 112 -16.13 -3.44 6.41
CA LYS A 112 -17.42 -3.41 7.10
C LYS A 112 -17.37 -3.96 8.52
N ASP A 113 -16.52 -4.95 8.77
CA ASP A 113 -16.22 -5.49 10.09
C ASP A 113 -15.33 -4.55 10.93
N LYS A 114 -15.07 -3.32 10.41
CA LYS A 114 -14.25 -2.26 11.05
C LYS A 114 -12.80 -2.69 11.29
N LYS A 115 -12.26 -3.51 10.42
CA LYS A 115 -10.84 -3.87 10.39
C LYS A 115 -10.17 -3.15 9.22
N ILE A 116 -8.88 -2.90 9.34
CA ILE A 116 -8.12 -2.24 8.29
C ILE A 116 -7.55 -3.32 7.35
N PRO A 117 -8.02 -3.45 6.09
CA PRO A 117 -7.43 -4.39 5.14
C PRO A 117 -6.08 -3.87 4.65
N PHE A 118 -5.05 -4.69 4.75
CA PHE A 118 -3.73 -4.47 4.15
C PHE A 118 -3.48 -5.50 3.07
N ILE A 119 -3.35 -5.05 1.82
CA ILE A 119 -3.15 -5.92 0.69
C ILE A 119 -1.67 -6.01 0.33
N LEU A 120 -1.13 -7.23 0.35
CA LEU A 120 0.12 -7.56 -0.30
C LEU A 120 -0.22 -7.83 -1.77
N GLY A 121 0.11 -6.87 -2.64
CA GLY A 121 -0.40 -6.86 -3.98
C GLY A 121 0.37 -7.71 -4.96
N GLY A 122 -0.30 -7.94 -6.06
CA GLY A 122 0.18 -8.23 -7.37
C GLY A 122 0.53 -6.94 -8.11
N ASP A 123 0.12 -6.83 -9.37
CA ASP A 123 0.24 -5.60 -10.14
C ASP A 123 -0.74 -4.52 -9.64
N HIS A 124 -0.58 -3.27 -10.07
CA HIS A 124 -1.36 -2.14 -9.57
C HIS A 124 -2.86 -2.21 -9.89
N THR A 125 -3.30 -3.11 -10.78
CA THR A 125 -4.73 -3.36 -11.05
C THR A 125 -5.51 -3.63 -9.77
N VAL A 126 -4.90 -4.30 -8.78
CA VAL A 126 -5.57 -4.72 -7.54
C VAL A 126 -5.98 -3.55 -6.64
N THR A 127 -5.41 -2.37 -6.82
CA THR A 127 -5.76 -1.17 -6.05
C THR A 127 -7.19 -0.70 -6.36
N TRP A 128 -7.66 -0.85 -7.61
CA TRP A 128 -9.03 -0.52 -7.95
C TRP A 128 -10.07 -1.28 -7.10
N PRO A 129 -10.12 -2.62 -7.09
CA PRO A 129 -11.05 -3.35 -6.24
C PRO A 129 -10.80 -3.15 -4.75
N ASN A 130 -9.54 -3.00 -4.33
CA ASN A 130 -9.18 -2.79 -2.94
C ASN A 130 -9.76 -1.46 -2.40
N ALA A 131 -9.41 -0.33 -3.01
CA ALA A 131 -9.93 0.97 -2.59
C ALA A 131 -11.46 1.08 -2.77
N THR A 132 -12.03 0.41 -3.80
CA THR A 132 -13.49 0.33 -3.98
C THR A 132 -14.16 -0.40 -2.82
N GLY A 133 -13.61 -1.53 -2.38
CA GLY A 133 -14.12 -2.27 -1.23
C GLY A 133 -14.11 -1.44 0.05
N VAL A 134 -13.03 -0.69 0.30
CA VAL A 134 -12.94 0.24 1.42
C VAL A 134 -13.98 1.37 1.28
N ALA A 135 -14.11 1.98 0.09
CA ALA A 135 -15.08 3.05 -0.15
C ALA A 135 -16.53 2.58 0.06
N LYS A 136 -16.86 1.34 -0.28
CA LYS A 136 -18.18 0.74 -0.01
C LYS A 136 -18.49 0.61 1.48
N ALA A 137 -17.47 0.40 2.31
CA ALA A 137 -17.62 0.27 3.75
C ALA A 137 -17.68 1.63 4.47
N ILE A 138 -16.83 2.58 4.05
CA ILE A 138 -16.72 3.91 4.68
C ILE A 138 -17.77 4.88 4.11
N GLY A 139 -17.95 4.88 2.80
CA GLY A 139 -18.86 5.76 2.05
C GLY A 139 -18.21 6.24 0.74
N TRP A 140 -18.99 6.30 -0.34
CA TRP A 140 -18.55 6.79 -1.64
C TRP A 140 -18.07 8.24 -1.56
N GLY A 141 -16.88 8.50 -2.08
CA GLY A 141 -16.24 9.83 -2.05
C GLY A 141 -15.85 10.32 -0.65
N LYS A 142 -15.80 9.39 0.34
CA LYS A 142 -15.44 9.68 1.74
C LYS A 142 -14.04 9.22 2.12
N ILE A 143 -13.28 8.68 1.19
CA ILE A 143 -11.86 8.39 1.39
C ILE A 143 -11.01 9.28 0.47
N ALA A 144 -9.81 9.63 0.92
CA ALA A 144 -8.76 10.14 0.05
C ALA A 144 -7.74 9.03 -0.23
N VAL A 145 -7.14 9.08 -1.42
CA VAL A 145 -6.06 8.16 -1.81
C VAL A 145 -4.74 8.92 -1.79
N LEU A 146 -3.77 8.39 -1.05
CA LEU A 146 -2.37 8.77 -1.13
C LEU A 146 -1.65 7.70 -1.96
N HIS A 147 -1.22 8.07 -3.14
CA HIS A 147 -0.68 7.19 -4.16
C HIS A 147 0.80 7.47 -4.38
N PHE A 148 1.66 6.60 -3.87
CA PHE A 148 3.11 6.62 -4.08
C PHE A 148 3.43 5.78 -5.30
N ASP A 149 3.94 6.41 -6.37
CA ASP A 149 4.14 5.76 -7.66
C ASP A 149 5.05 6.58 -8.57
N ALA A 150 5.79 5.91 -9.44
CA ALA A 150 6.46 6.56 -10.56
C ALA A 150 5.48 6.97 -11.67
N HIS A 151 4.34 6.26 -11.75
CA HIS A 151 3.34 6.37 -12.83
C HIS A 151 2.02 6.96 -12.32
N ALA A 152 1.25 7.54 -13.23
CA ALA A 152 -0.04 8.14 -12.85
C ALA A 152 -1.18 7.12 -12.74
N ASP A 153 -1.11 6.03 -13.45
CA ASP A 153 -2.08 4.92 -13.53
C ASP A 153 -3.53 5.36 -13.82
N THR A 154 -3.62 6.44 -14.61
CA THR A 154 -4.86 7.10 -15.01
C THR A 154 -5.19 6.92 -16.49
N GLY A 155 -4.59 5.92 -17.14
CA GLY A 155 -4.88 5.54 -18.52
C GLY A 155 -6.35 5.24 -18.74
N ASP A 156 -6.84 5.46 -19.96
CA ASP A 156 -8.20 5.09 -20.32
C ASP A 156 -8.24 3.66 -20.85
N ILE A 157 -7.82 3.50 -22.09
CA ILE A 157 -7.70 2.19 -22.74
C ILE A 157 -6.22 1.95 -23.05
N ALA A 158 -5.68 0.86 -22.54
CA ALA A 158 -4.35 0.41 -22.87
C ALA A 158 -4.42 -1.03 -23.37
N PHE A 159 -3.73 -1.32 -24.49
CA PHE A 159 -3.74 -2.65 -25.13
C PHE A 159 -5.14 -3.23 -25.38
N GLY A 160 -6.12 -2.36 -25.63
CA GLY A 160 -7.52 -2.75 -25.86
C GLY A 160 -8.32 -3.07 -24.60
N SER A 161 -7.76 -2.86 -23.41
CA SER A 161 -8.43 -3.10 -22.14
C SER A 161 -8.70 -1.79 -21.37
N LEU A 162 -9.84 -1.74 -20.68
CA LEU A 162 -10.17 -0.70 -19.70
C LEU A 162 -9.54 -0.97 -18.32
N VAL A 163 -9.09 -2.20 -18.09
CA VAL A 163 -8.57 -2.66 -16.81
C VAL A 163 -7.18 -3.25 -17.01
N GLY A 164 -6.23 -2.73 -16.30
CA GLY A 164 -4.83 -3.13 -16.24
C GLY A 164 -4.10 -2.29 -15.23
N HIS A 165 -2.81 -2.49 -15.05
CA HIS A 165 -2.06 -1.79 -13.99
C HIS A 165 -1.89 -0.28 -14.26
N GLY A 166 -1.99 0.18 -15.50
CA GLY A 166 -1.92 1.62 -15.84
C GLY A 166 -3.26 2.37 -15.80
N GLN A 167 -4.37 1.75 -15.37
CA GLN A 167 -5.71 2.34 -15.42
C GLN A 167 -6.49 2.36 -14.09
N PRO A 168 -6.05 1.75 -12.98
CA PRO A 168 -6.89 1.54 -11.81
C PRO A 168 -7.34 2.86 -11.16
N MET A 169 -6.51 3.89 -11.17
CA MET A 169 -6.82 5.17 -10.55
C MET A 169 -7.92 5.91 -11.30
N ARG A 170 -7.93 5.80 -12.61
CA ARG A 170 -9.03 6.33 -13.42
C ARG A 170 -10.35 5.62 -13.11
N ARG A 171 -10.34 4.29 -13.00
CA ARG A 171 -11.57 3.52 -12.66
C ARG A 171 -12.09 3.90 -11.28
N LEU A 172 -11.23 4.14 -10.29
CA LEU A 172 -11.63 4.61 -8.97
C LEU A 172 -12.36 5.96 -9.01
N ILE A 173 -11.82 6.92 -9.77
CA ILE A 173 -12.40 8.25 -9.87
C ILE A 173 -13.70 8.22 -10.68
N GLU A 174 -13.72 7.54 -11.83
CA GLU A 174 -14.91 7.45 -12.67
C GLU A 174 -16.08 6.72 -12.01
N SER A 175 -15.81 5.75 -11.15
CA SER A 175 -16.84 5.07 -10.35
C SER A 175 -17.43 5.98 -9.25
N GLY A 176 -16.73 7.04 -8.86
CA GLY A 176 -17.08 7.88 -7.73
C GLY A 176 -16.66 7.32 -6.36
N ALA A 177 -15.93 6.21 -6.33
CA ALA A 177 -15.38 5.66 -5.08
C ALA A 177 -14.46 6.67 -4.40
N VAL A 178 -13.67 7.40 -5.20
CA VAL A 178 -12.79 8.48 -4.77
C VAL A 178 -13.05 9.71 -5.63
N LYS A 179 -13.13 10.89 -5.03
CA LYS A 179 -13.19 12.14 -5.78
C LYS A 179 -11.80 12.50 -6.31
N GLY A 180 -11.71 13.05 -7.53
CA GLY A 180 -10.42 13.42 -8.11
C GLY A 180 -9.61 14.40 -7.23
N ASN A 181 -10.26 15.42 -6.64
CA ASN A 181 -9.62 16.36 -5.71
C ASN A 181 -9.27 15.75 -4.33
N LYS A 182 -9.52 14.45 -4.13
CA LYS A 182 -9.07 13.65 -2.97
C LYS A 182 -8.07 12.58 -3.37
N PHE A 183 -7.47 12.73 -4.56
CA PHE A 183 -6.46 11.85 -5.08
C PHE A 183 -5.11 12.58 -5.14
N PHE A 184 -4.15 12.15 -4.34
CA PHE A 184 -2.84 12.76 -4.17
C PHE A 184 -1.76 11.79 -4.65
N GLN A 185 -1.09 12.11 -5.75
CA GLN A 185 -0.02 11.32 -6.32
C GLN A 185 1.35 11.87 -5.93
N ILE A 186 2.28 11.01 -5.55
CA ILE A 186 3.59 11.38 -5.01
C ILE A 186 4.65 10.53 -5.70
N GLY A 187 5.55 11.17 -6.45
CA GLY A 187 6.70 10.49 -7.04
C GLY A 187 6.68 10.37 -8.56
N LEU A 188 5.65 10.88 -9.23
CA LEU A 188 5.50 10.79 -10.68
C LEU A 188 6.75 11.30 -11.42
N ARG A 189 7.17 10.56 -12.46
CA ARG A 189 8.33 10.92 -13.28
C ARG A 189 8.34 10.18 -14.62
N GLY A 190 9.36 10.38 -15.42
CA GLY A 190 9.50 9.75 -16.73
C GLY A 190 8.69 10.44 -17.83
N TYR A 191 8.13 9.64 -18.75
CA TYR A 191 7.55 10.12 -20.01
C TYR A 191 6.09 9.71 -20.20
N TRP A 192 5.45 9.18 -19.21
CA TRP A 192 4.03 8.83 -19.20
C TRP A 192 3.32 9.52 -18.03
N PRO A 193 2.06 9.99 -18.14
CA PRO A 193 1.12 9.77 -19.24
C PRO A 193 1.19 10.85 -20.33
N PRO A 194 0.54 10.62 -21.51
CA PRO A 194 0.42 11.61 -22.57
C PRO A 194 -0.49 12.77 -22.20
N GLU A 195 -0.43 13.86 -23.00
CA GLU A 195 -1.07 15.14 -22.70
C GLU A 195 -2.59 15.08 -22.51
N ASP A 196 -3.29 14.23 -23.25
CA ASP A 196 -4.74 14.04 -23.12
C ASP A 196 -5.12 13.45 -21.76
N ILE A 197 -4.33 12.52 -21.23
CA ILE A 197 -4.51 11.97 -19.89
C ILE A 197 -4.18 13.03 -18.83
N LEU A 198 -3.11 13.80 -18.98
CA LEU A 198 -2.81 14.93 -18.08
C LEU A 198 -3.96 15.96 -18.03
N LYS A 199 -4.57 16.28 -19.18
CA LYS A 199 -5.76 17.12 -19.25
C LYS A 199 -6.96 16.52 -18.53
N TRP A 200 -7.13 15.20 -18.63
CA TRP A 200 -8.19 14.50 -17.87
C TRP A 200 -7.93 14.57 -16.36
N MET A 201 -6.70 14.32 -15.90
CA MET A 201 -6.31 14.45 -14.49
C MET A 201 -6.56 15.85 -13.95
N ALA A 202 -6.21 16.89 -14.72
CA ALA A 202 -6.46 18.28 -14.37
C ALA A 202 -7.98 18.59 -14.25
N LYS A 203 -8.80 18.03 -15.14
CA LYS A 203 -10.27 18.14 -15.07
C LYS A 203 -10.85 17.49 -13.81
N GLN A 204 -10.20 16.43 -13.29
CA GLN A 204 -10.59 15.78 -12.05
C GLN A 204 -10.05 16.50 -10.80
N GLU A 205 -9.30 17.58 -10.98
CA GLU A 205 -8.65 18.34 -9.90
C GLU A 205 -7.67 17.48 -9.07
N MET A 206 -7.07 16.46 -9.69
CA MET A 206 -6.08 15.61 -9.04
C MET A 206 -4.84 16.43 -8.67
N ARG A 207 -4.25 16.12 -7.52
CA ARG A 207 -2.99 16.74 -7.11
C ARG A 207 -1.83 15.76 -7.27
N SER A 208 -0.95 16.03 -8.22
CA SER A 208 0.23 15.23 -8.49
C SER A 208 1.48 16.00 -8.07
N TYR A 209 2.31 15.38 -7.23
CA TYR A 209 3.61 15.87 -6.81
C TYR A 209 4.67 15.09 -7.56
N GLU A 210 5.12 15.65 -8.67
CA GLU A 210 6.18 15.06 -9.49
C GLU A 210 7.53 15.12 -8.78
N MET A 211 8.45 14.22 -9.13
CA MET A 211 9.79 14.21 -8.54
C MET A 211 10.53 15.53 -8.73
N SER A 212 10.31 16.23 -9.86
CA SER A 212 10.85 17.57 -10.10
C SER A 212 10.42 18.59 -9.05
N GLU A 213 9.14 18.59 -8.67
CA GLU A 213 8.60 19.43 -7.59
C GLU A 213 9.13 19.00 -6.22
N ILE A 214 9.13 17.70 -5.97
CA ILE A 214 9.63 17.12 -4.69
C ILE A 214 11.09 17.51 -4.45
N VAL A 215 11.94 17.42 -5.47
CA VAL A 215 13.36 17.81 -5.38
C VAL A 215 13.51 19.31 -5.16
N ALA A 216 12.73 20.13 -5.85
CA ALA A 216 12.82 21.58 -5.76
C ALA A 216 12.34 22.14 -4.42
N ARG A 217 11.28 21.55 -3.84
CA ARG A 217 10.64 22.01 -2.60
C ARG A 217 11.16 21.32 -1.33
N GLY A 218 11.72 20.14 -1.49
CA GLY A 218 12.03 19.22 -0.38
C GLY A 218 10.89 18.27 -0.06
N PHE A 219 11.22 16.99 0.11
CA PHE A 219 10.24 15.93 0.31
C PHE A 219 9.37 16.15 1.55
N ASP A 220 9.96 16.55 2.68
CA ASP A 220 9.23 16.75 3.94
C ASP A 220 8.17 17.87 3.82
N VAL A 221 8.48 18.94 3.09
CA VAL A 221 7.55 20.05 2.83
C VAL A 221 6.34 19.58 2.02
N VAL A 222 6.60 18.76 0.99
CA VAL A 222 5.54 18.17 0.17
C VAL A 222 4.69 17.19 1.00
N LEU A 223 5.32 16.34 1.79
CA LEU A 223 4.63 15.37 2.65
C LEU A 223 3.72 16.06 3.68
N ASP A 224 4.18 17.13 4.31
CA ASP A 224 3.38 17.92 5.26
C ASP A 224 2.15 18.53 4.59
N GLU A 225 2.30 19.03 3.36
CA GLU A 225 1.17 19.54 2.56
C GLU A 225 0.17 18.42 2.23
N VAL A 226 0.65 17.26 1.76
CA VAL A 226 -0.20 16.09 1.47
C VAL A 226 -1.00 15.68 2.71
N ILE A 227 -0.36 15.54 3.86
CA ILE A 227 -1.01 15.15 5.12
C ILE A 227 -2.10 16.15 5.48
N LYS A 228 -1.81 17.44 5.41
CA LYS A 228 -2.75 18.52 5.75
C LYS A 228 -3.96 18.59 4.82
N GLU A 229 -3.74 18.39 3.51
CA GLU A 229 -4.79 18.57 2.51
C GLU A 229 -5.65 17.31 2.34
N SER A 230 -5.07 16.13 2.44
CA SER A 230 -5.76 14.87 2.17
C SER A 230 -6.89 14.54 3.12
N ILE A 231 -6.78 14.93 4.39
CA ILE A 231 -7.78 14.61 5.42
C ILE A 231 -9.03 15.51 5.37
N LYS A 232 -9.00 16.58 4.60
CA LYS A 232 -10.14 17.50 4.52
C LYS A 232 -11.34 16.81 3.89
N GLU A 233 -12.51 16.90 4.53
CA GLU A 233 -13.81 16.43 4.02
C GLU A 233 -13.88 14.92 3.72
N VAL A 234 -12.98 14.12 4.29
CA VAL A 234 -12.97 12.66 4.18
C VAL A 234 -12.95 12.01 5.57
N ASP A 235 -13.37 10.75 5.62
CA ASP A 235 -13.46 9.99 6.86
C ASP A 235 -12.28 9.02 7.03
N GLY A 236 -11.44 8.86 5.99
CA GLY A 236 -10.28 8.00 6.04
C GLY A 236 -9.34 8.13 4.85
N ILE A 237 -8.15 7.59 5.04
CA ILE A 237 -7.08 7.58 4.04
C ILE A 237 -6.85 6.16 3.55
N PHE A 238 -6.88 5.97 2.25
CA PHE A 238 -6.37 4.79 1.58
C PHE A 238 -4.94 5.06 1.12
N LEU A 239 -3.99 4.24 1.55
CA LEU A 239 -2.59 4.38 1.21
C LEU A 239 -2.20 3.32 0.17
N SER A 240 -1.92 3.73 -1.06
CA SER A 240 -1.42 2.86 -2.12
C SER A 240 0.07 3.12 -2.34
N VAL A 241 0.87 2.07 -2.29
CA VAL A 241 2.31 2.13 -2.47
C VAL A 241 2.72 1.20 -3.60
N ASP A 242 2.97 1.77 -4.77
CA ASP A 242 3.74 1.10 -5.80
C ASP A 242 5.21 1.12 -5.41
N ILE A 243 5.85 -0.03 -5.41
CA ILE A 243 7.25 -0.13 -5.00
C ILE A 243 8.20 0.59 -5.97
N ASP A 244 7.77 0.82 -7.20
CA ASP A 244 8.55 1.52 -8.21
C ASP A 244 8.62 3.05 -8.01
N VAL A 245 7.88 3.60 -7.02
CA VAL A 245 8.11 4.97 -6.55
C VAL A 245 9.55 5.18 -6.09
N VAL A 246 10.16 4.12 -5.58
CA VAL A 246 11.56 4.10 -5.15
C VAL A 246 12.48 3.96 -6.36
N ASP A 247 13.65 4.60 -6.29
CA ASP A 247 14.66 4.46 -7.33
C ASP A 247 15.07 3.00 -7.55
N PRO A 248 15.18 2.54 -8.81
CA PRO A 248 15.54 1.15 -9.12
C PRO A 248 16.88 0.68 -8.54
N GLY A 249 17.76 1.59 -8.15
CA GLY A 249 18.96 1.25 -7.40
C GLY A 249 18.70 0.64 -6.02
N SER A 250 17.50 0.88 -5.43
CA SER A 250 17.08 0.35 -4.15
C SER A 250 15.87 -0.60 -4.24
N ALA A 251 15.13 -0.56 -5.35
CA ALA A 251 13.97 -1.42 -5.59
C ALA A 251 13.91 -1.89 -7.05
N PRO A 252 14.83 -2.76 -7.50
CA PRO A 252 14.88 -3.23 -8.89
C PRO A 252 13.78 -4.25 -9.23
N GLY A 253 13.20 -4.92 -8.23
CA GLY A 253 12.26 -6.02 -8.39
C GLY A 253 10.84 -5.57 -8.68
N THR A 254 10.64 -4.86 -9.80
CA THR A 254 9.34 -4.36 -10.25
C THR A 254 9.15 -4.50 -11.75
N GLY A 255 7.91 -4.38 -12.21
CA GLY A 255 7.51 -4.56 -13.60
C GLY A 255 7.92 -3.41 -14.50
N THR A 256 7.81 -2.18 -14.06
CA THR A 256 8.03 -0.94 -14.83
C THR A 256 8.92 0.04 -14.07
N PRO A 257 10.21 -0.31 -13.85
CA PRO A 257 11.12 0.56 -13.10
C PRO A 257 11.40 1.86 -13.83
N GLU A 258 11.34 2.99 -13.12
CA GLU A 258 11.68 4.32 -13.65
C GLU A 258 12.78 4.97 -12.79
N PRO A 259 13.91 5.43 -13.37
CA PRO A 259 15.00 6.07 -12.62
C PRO A 259 14.61 7.39 -11.96
N GLY A 260 15.37 7.80 -10.93
CA GLY A 260 15.23 9.11 -10.29
C GLY A 260 14.11 9.18 -9.27
N GLY A 261 13.76 8.05 -8.62
CA GLY A 261 12.72 7.94 -7.63
C GLY A 261 13.09 8.39 -6.22
N LEU A 262 12.18 8.14 -5.28
CA LEU A 262 12.42 8.34 -3.86
C LEU A 262 13.52 7.40 -3.37
N THR A 263 14.19 7.79 -2.31
CA THR A 263 15.03 6.85 -1.55
C THR A 263 14.14 5.93 -0.71
N SER A 264 14.61 4.72 -0.41
CA SER A 264 13.94 3.82 0.51
C SER A 264 13.65 4.46 1.87
N ARG A 265 14.55 5.33 2.37
CA ARG A 265 14.36 6.05 3.64
C ARG A 265 13.20 7.03 3.57
N GLN A 266 13.10 7.80 2.50
CA GLN A 266 11.98 8.74 2.32
C GLN A 266 10.63 8.02 2.31
N LEU A 267 10.52 6.89 1.59
CA LEU A 267 9.29 6.11 1.55
C LEU A 267 8.93 5.55 2.95
N LEU A 268 9.86 4.91 3.63
CA LEU A 268 9.61 4.33 4.96
C LEU A 268 9.19 5.38 5.98
N ASP A 269 9.87 6.52 6.02
CA ASP A 269 9.53 7.61 6.94
C ASP A 269 8.19 8.26 6.60
N ALA A 270 7.85 8.41 5.31
CA ALA A 270 6.56 8.92 4.86
C ALA A 270 5.40 8.00 5.27
N VAL A 271 5.50 6.71 4.99
CA VAL A 271 4.48 5.72 5.33
C VAL A 271 4.22 5.70 6.84
N ARG A 272 5.29 5.71 7.65
CA ARG A 272 5.16 5.79 9.11
C ARG A 272 4.46 7.08 9.54
N LYS A 273 4.91 8.24 9.03
CA LYS A 273 4.35 9.55 9.38
C LYS A 273 2.87 9.66 9.00
N ILE A 274 2.51 9.27 7.79
CA ILE A 274 1.12 9.22 7.33
C ILE A 274 0.27 8.37 8.27
N SER A 275 0.73 7.17 8.61
CA SER A 275 -0.01 6.23 9.46
C SER A 275 -0.14 6.69 10.92
N ILE A 276 0.77 7.54 11.40
CA ILE A 276 0.65 8.21 12.71
C ILE A 276 -0.39 9.34 12.66
N GLU A 277 -0.28 10.20 11.66
CA GLU A 277 -1.02 11.47 11.62
C GLU A 277 -2.43 11.33 11.01
N LEU A 278 -2.64 10.34 10.14
CA LEU A 278 -3.89 10.17 9.39
C LEU A 278 -4.62 8.86 9.73
N PRO A 279 -5.95 8.83 9.67
CA PRO A 279 -6.74 7.62 9.87
C PRO A 279 -6.65 6.72 8.63
N VAL A 280 -5.62 5.88 8.55
CA VAL A 280 -5.50 4.88 7.48
C VAL A 280 -6.61 3.84 7.64
N VAL A 281 -7.44 3.67 6.62
CA VAL A 281 -8.59 2.76 6.59
C VAL A 281 -8.42 1.59 5.61
N GLY A 282 -7.35 1.61 4.84
CA GLY A 282 -6.93 0.55 3.93
C GLY A 282 -5.57 0.87 3.33
N MET A 283 -4.85 -0.15 2.92
CA MET A 283 -3.53 -0.01 2.31
C MET A 283 -3.28 -1.13 1.31
N ASP A 284 -2.46 -0.84 0.31
CA ASP A 284 -1.76 -1.87 -0.47
C ASP A 284 -0.29 -1.52 -0.71
N VAL A 285 0.49 -2.58 -0.96
CA VAL A 285 1.85 -2.51 -1.50
C VAL A 285 1.87 -3.40 -2.72
N VAL A 286 2.15 -2.81 -3.89
CA VAL A 286 1.98 -3.45 -5.20
C VAL A 286 3.26 -3.45 -6.03
N GLU A 287 3.22 -4.14 -7.18
CA GLU A 287 4.26 -4.22 -8.20
C GLU A 287 5.58 -4.87 -7.76
N VAL A 288 5.60 -5.58 -6.64
CA VAL A 288 6.78 -6.38 -6.26
C VAL A 288 6.86 -7.61 -7.14
N ALA A 289 7.83 -7.65 -8.05
CA ALA A 289 8.08 -8.73 -9.00
C ALA A 289 9.42 -9.43 -8.70
N PRO A 290 9.41 -10.52 -7.90
CA PRO A 290 10.63 -11.14 -7.38
C PRO A 290 11.60 -11.65 -8.44
N ALA A 291 11.10 -11.97 -9.64
CA ALA A 291 11.93 -12.43 -10.75
C ALA A 291 12.99 -11.40 -11.20
N TYR A 292 12.77 -10.12 -10.91
CA TYR A 292 13.67 -9.02 -11.26
C TYR A 292 14.36 -8.43 -10.02
N ASP A 293 14.08 -8.99 -8.85
CA ASP A 293 14.71 -8.56 -7.61
C ASP A 293 16.15 -9.10 -7.50
N HIS A 294 17.00 -8.37 -6.81
CA HIS A 294 18.35 -8.78 -6.53
C HIS A 294 18.55 -8.93 -5.02
N ALA A 295 18.91 -10.14 -4.59
CA ALA A 295 19.08 -10.46 -3.17
C ALA A 295 17.87 -10.04 -2.30
N GLU A 296 16.66 -10.14 -2.86
CA GLU A 296 15.38 -9.87 -2.16
C GLU A 296 15.24 -8.44 -1.60
N ILE A 297 16.04 -7.47 -2.08
CA ILE A 297 16.06 -6.12 -1.52
C ILE A 297 14.73 -5.38 -1.71
N THR A 298 14.03 -5.63 -2.83
CA THR A 298 12.72 -5.02 -3.11
C THR A 298 11.64 -5.65 -2.23
N ALA A 299 11.60 -6.97 -2.15
CA ALA A 299 10.64 -7.68 -1.30
C ALA A 299 10.83 -7.32 0.18
N LEU A 300 12.08 -7.18 0.64
CA LEU A 300 12.41 -6.73 2.00
C LEU A 300 11.96 -5.29 2.23
N LEU A 301 12.16 -4.39 1.26
CA LEU A 301 11.67 -3.01 1.37
C LEU A 301 10.13 -2.98 1.48
N ALA A 302 9.42 -3.74 0.65
CA ALA A 302 7.96 -3.85 0.73
C ALA A 302 7.47 -4.40 2.08
N ASN A 303 8.14 -5.43 2.61
CA ASN A 303 7.89 -5.93 3.95
C ASN A 303 8.05 -4.82 5.01
N ARG A 304 9.10 -4.00 4.92
CA ARG A 304 9.32 -2.87 5.84
C ARG A 304 8.31 -1.74 5.65
N VAL A 305 7.82 -1.49 4.43
CA VAL A 305 6.73 -0.54 4.18
C VAL A 305 5.47 -0.92 4.97
N VAL A 306 5.08 -2.21 4.92
CA VAL A 306 3.96 -2.72 5.72
C VAL A 306 4.22 -2.55 7.22
N LEU A 307 5.41 -2.89 7.69
CA LEU A 307 5.76 -2.80 9.12
C LEU A 307 5.82 -1.35 9.62
N GLU A 308 6.26 -0.40 8.80
CA GLU A 308 6.20 1.04 9.10
C GLU A 308 4.78 1.56 9.24
N ALA A 309 3.87 1.11 8.36
CA ALA A 309 2.45 1.45 8.45
C ALA A 309 1.83 0.88 9.74
N LEU A 310 2.09 -0.39 10.06
CA LEU A 310 1.63 -1.01 11.31
C LEU A 310 2.19 -0.27 12.54
N SER A 311 3.46 0.13 12.50
CA SER A 311 4.08 0.91 13.58
C SER A 311 3.42 2.28 13.76
N GLY A 312 3.07 2.95 12.65
CA GLY A 312 2.35 4.22 12.67
C GLY A 312 0.94 4.07 13.25
N ILE A 313 0.19 3.03 12.85
CA ILE A 313 -1.15 2.73 13.37
C ILE A 313 -1.09 2.45 14.89
N ALA A 314 -0.10 1.69 15.34
CA ALA A 314 0.09 1.41 16.77
C ALA A 314 0.35 2.69 17.58
N LEU A 315 1.19 3.60 17.06
CA LEU A 315 1.43 4.92 17.68
C LEU A 315 0.15 5.76 17.73
N ARG A 316 -0.57 5.85 16.61
CA ARG A 316 -1.84 6.57 16.53
C ARG A 316 -2.87 6.02 17.53
N LYS A 317 -3.00 4.71 17.65
CA LYS A 317 -3.90 4.06 18.61
C LYS A 317 -3.58 4.44 20.06
N LYS A 318 -2.31 4.75 20.36
CA LYS A 318 -1.85 5.21 21.67
C LYS A 318 -1.81 6.74 21.80
N ASN A 319 -2.32 7.50 20.84
CA ASN A 319 -2.28 8.96 20.78
C ASN A 319 -0.86 9.55 20.90
N LEU A 320 0.13 8.85 20.36
CA LEU A 320 1.51 9.34 20.27
C LEU A 320 1.70 10.09 18.95
N GLN A 321 2.53 11.13 18.97
CA GLN A 321 2.73 12.00 17.80
C GLN A 321 3.94 11.59 16.97
N SER A 322 3.89 11.87 15.66
CA SER A 322 5.08 11.88 14.82
C SER A 322 6.07 12.93 15.29
N GLY A 323 7.36 12.70 15.06
CA GLY A 323 8.40 13.66 15.44
C GLY A 323 8.90 13.56 16.88
N GLN A 324 8.36 12.67 17.71
CA GLN A 324 9.03 12.32 18.95
C GLN A 324 10.33 11.57 18.64
N VAL A 325 11.44 12.24 18.85
CA VAL A 325 12.78 11.63 18.71
C VAL A 325 13.17 11.02 20.05
N PHE A 326 13.37 9.70 20.06
CA PHE A 326 13.84 9.01 21.26
C PHE A 326 15.36 8.87 21.21
N ASN A 327 16.04 9.49 22.16
CA ASN A 327 17.44 9.18 22.38
C ASN A 327 17.53 7.88 23.20
N TYR A 328 17.94 6.80 22.54
CA TYR A 328 17.97 5.48 23.15
C TYR A 328 18.82 5.42 24.42
N SER A 329 20.01 6.04 24.40
CA SER A 329 20.91 6.08 25.57
C SER A 329 20.28 6.80 26.76
N GLN A 330 19.56 7.90 26.50
CA GLN A 330 18.88 8.65 27.56
C GLN A 330 17.65 7.94 28.10
N SER A 331 16.87 7.25 27.25
CA SER A 331 15.70 6.50 27.70
C SER A 331 16.09 5.31 28.58
N LEU A 332 17.15 4.57 28.23
CA LEU A 332 17.65 3.46 29.02
C LEU A 332 18.26 3.90 30.38
N LEU A 333 18.77 5.13 30.48
CA LEU A 333 19.33 5.66 31.72
C LEU A 333 18.27 6.22 32.67
N LYS A 334 17.07 6.57 32.15
CA LYS A 334 15.96 7.08 32.98
C LYS A 334 15.20 6.00 33.72
N ASP A 335 15.23 4.77 33.21
CA ASP A 335 14.51 3.62 33.78
C ASP A 335 15.41 2.78 34.72
N ARG A 336 16.56 3.31 35.10
CA ARG A 336 17.49 2.74 36.08
C ARG A 336 17.54 3.68 37.32
#